data_643521d5ed857eba1aaec9729f394099
#
_entry.id   643521d5ed857eba1aaec9729f394099
#
_cell.length_a   1.000
_cell.length_b   1.000
_cell.length_c   1.000
_cell.angle_alpha   90.00
_cell.angle_beta   90.00
_cell.angle_gamma   90.00
#
_symmetry.space_group_name_H-M   'P 1'
#
loop_
_entity.id
_entity.type
_entity.pdbx_description
1 polymer ?
#
loop_
_entity_poly.entity_id
_entity_poly.type
_entity_poly.pdbx_seq_one_letter_code
_entity_poly.pdbx_strand_id
1 'polypeptide(L)'
;ESLAQKYQVLLSKAMLGNKIIDKAAFEARTNESDIIMAAVPYSTINDKDIKVEESDLKAKYNELKERFKQTAESRDIKFIDVQVKASAADKAALDKDMAETATALAAGGDIAKIVRESGSTINYSPLPISKNIFPNDIASQLDSMAVGQMKAPYYYAGDNTMNIIKVINKISAPDSIQLRQIQVAGADMNAIQKTADSIMTALHNGVAFDSIAKKYNQTGEKTWITSRNYEGAPLDGDNLKFIKTITNMPVNATEKIDFTQGCIIAQVTDRRAMINKYDVAVIKCPIEFSKDTYAKAYNDFSHFIASNPTQKDIEAKALKNGYNLQERKDLFNNEHYVGGVSNTREAMRWIFNEDTEIGNVSPLYECGENDHMLVAILTGIHKEGYRTMEDMKEYLTQEVIKDKKAEMLKEKLAQTKSIADAMKVQGAVSDTINYPPIDRFIYTYKFRK
;
A
#
# COMPACT_ATOMS: atom_id res chain seq x y z
N GLU A 1 -15.85 -19.92 -18.06
CA GLU A 1 -16.48 -18.85 -17.23
C GLU A 1 -17.88 -18.46 -17.72
N SER A 2 -18.08 -18.24 -19.03
CA SER A 2 -19.37 -17.82 -19.60
C SER A 2 -20.52 -18.83 -19.36
N LEU A 3 -20.24 -20.14 -19.35
CA LEU A 3 -21.27 -21.18 -19.14
C LEU A 3 -21.72 -21.22 -17.67
N ALA A 4 -20.80 -21.10 -16.74
CA ALA A 4 -21.10 -21.05 -15.30
C ALA A 4 -21.89 -19.78 -14.93
N GLN A 5 -21.55 -18.63 -15.51
CA GLN A 5 -22.30 -17.40 -15.33
C GLN A 5 -23.73 -17.50 -15.90
N LYS A 6 -23.90 -18.09 -17.09
CA LYS A 6 -25.25 -18.33 -17.68
C LYS A 6 -26.06 -19.25 -16.81
N TYR A 7 -25.47 -20.31 -16.26
CA TYR A 7 -26.14 -21.22 -15.34
C TYR A 7 -26.60 -20.53 -14.06
N GLN A 8 -25.73 -19.73 -13.45
CA GLN A 8 -26.05 -18.94 -12.24
C GLN A 8 -27.20 -17.94 -12.50
N VAL A 9 -27.16 -17.25 -13.65
CA VAL A 9 -28.23 -16.30 -14.04
C VAL A 9 -29.54 -17.04 -14.29
N LEU A 10 -29.52 -18.20 -14.93
CA LEU A 10 -30.73 -19.03 -15.14
C LEU A 10 -31.28 -19.53 -13.81
N LEU A 11 -30.43 -19.99 -12.90
CA LEU A 11 -30.83 -20.46 -11.57
C LEU A 11 -31.48 -19.34 -10.75
N SER A 12 -30.86 -18.16 -10.72
CA SER A 12 -31.38 -17.00 -9.97
C SER A 12 -32.70 -16.47 -10.58
N LYS A 13 -32.88 -16.52 -11.92
CA LYS A 13 -34.11 -16.13 -12.58
C LYS A 13 -35.21 -17.20 -12.49
N ALA A 14 -34.87 -18.46 -12.26
CA ALA A 14 -35.83 -19.54 -12.02
C ALA A 14 -36.40 -19.55 -10.60
N MET A 15 -35.78 -18.80 -9.66
CA MET A 15 -36.33 -18.63 -8.32
C MET A 15 -37.55 -17.73 -8.37
N LEU A 16 -38.72 -18.34 -8.30
CA LEU A 16 -40.00 -17.62 -8.23
C LEU A 16 -40.15 -17.05 -6.81
N GLY A 17 -40.28 -15.74 -6.71
CA GLY A 17 -40.61 -15.07 -5.47
C GLY A 17 -42.01 -15.44 -5.00
N ASN A 18 -42.19 -15.69 -3.70
CA ASN A 18 -43.51 -15.84 -3.09
C ASN A 18 -43.92 -14.48 -2.49
N LYS A 19 -44.99 -13.88 -3.00
CA LYS A 19 -45.47 -12.55 -2.58
C LYS A 19 -45.67 -12.43 -1.05
N ILE A 20 -46.05 -13.52 -0.39
CA ILE A 20 -46.24 -13.53 1.08
C ILE A 20 -44.89 -13.48 1.77
N ILE A 21 -43.94 -14.29 1.29
CA ILE A 21 -42.56 -14.31 1.85
C ILE A 21 -41.84 -13.00 1.54
N ASP A 22 -41.98 -12.48 0.30
CA ASP A 22 -41.38 -11.22 -0.11
C ASP A 22 -41.91 -10.03 0.72
N LYS A 23 -43.24 -10.01 0.98
CA LYS A 23 -43.87 -9.01 1.85
C LYS A 23 -43.34 -9.12 3.28
N ALA A 24 -43.34 -10.34 3.84
CA ALA A 24 -42.81 -10.56 5.20
C ALA A 24 -41.33 -10.20 5.32
N ALA A 25 -40.51 -10.53 4.30
CA ALA A 25 -39.11 -10.15 4.24
C ALA A 25 -38.92 -8.63 4.10
N PHE A 26 -39.78 -7.95 3.33
CA PHE A 26 -39.77 -6.49 3.23
C PHE A 26 -40.13 -5.84 4.55
N GLU A 27 -41.26 -6.28 5.17
CA GLU A 27 -41.68 -5.76 6.48
C GLU A 27 -40.62 -6.02 7.55
N ALA A 28 -39.98 -7.19 7.57
CA ALA A 28 -38.88 -7.50 8.47
C ALA A 28 -37.65 -6.63 8.26
N ARG A 29 -37.46 -6.07 7.05
CA ARG A 29 -36.33 -5.19 6.73
C ARG A 29 -36.63 -3.70 6.95
N THR A 30 -37.88 -3.30 6.91
CA THR A 30 -38.29 -1.89 6.96
C THR A 30 -38.93 -1.48 8.29
N ASN A 31 -39.37 -2.45 9.10
CA ASN A 31 -39.88 -2.14 10.43
C ASN A 31 -38.75 -1.76 11.36
N GLU A 32 -38.78 -0.54 11.86
CA GLU A 32 -37.85 -0.01 12.83
C GLU A 32 -38.51 0.03 14.21
N SER A 33 -37.71 -0.10 15.24
CA SER A 33 -38.17 -0.03 16.63
C SER A 33 -37.32 0.96 17.42
N ASP A 34 -37.97 1.88 18.08
CA ASP A 34 -37.31 2.75 19.05
C ASP A 34 -37.20 2.01 20.39
N ILE A 35 -35.98 1.82 20.84
CA ILE A 35 -35.68 1.12 22.08
C ILE A 35 -35.08 2.12 23.09
N ILE A 36 -35.65 2.21 24.26
CA ILE A 36 -35.04 2.91 25.38
C ILE A 36 -34.26 1.89 26.21
N MET A 37 -32.98 2.11 26.36
CA MET A 37 -32.10 1.25 27.18
C MET A 37 -31.56 2.02 28.38
N ALA A 38 -31.46 1.32 29.50
CA ALA A 38 -30.62 1.73 30.64
C ALA A 38 -29.51 0.68 30.81
N ALA A 39 -28.28 1.11 30.97
CA ALA A 39 -27.15 0.27 31.24
C ALA A 39 -26.29 0.82 32.38
N VAL A 40 -25.70 -0.09 33.15
CA VAL A 40 -24.70 0.27 34.15
C VAL A 40 -23.35 -0.32 33.69
N PRO A 41 -22.39 0.57 33.36
CA PRO A 41 -21.06 0.11 32.92
C PRO A 41 -20.33 -0.66 34.07
N TYR A 42 -19.57 -1.68 33.70
CA TYR A 42 -18.71 -2.41 34.64
C TYR A 42 -17.66 -1.52 35.34
N SER A 43 -17.29 -0.40 34.73
CA SER A 43 -16.37 0.58 35.30
C SER A 43 -16.91 1.29 36.55
N THR A 44 -18.22 1.16 36.86
CA THR A 44 -18.82 1.67 38.12
C THR A 44 -18.40 0.88 39.35
N ILE A 45 -17.84 -0.33 39.15
CA ILE A 45 -17.26 -1.16 40.20
C ILE A 45 -15.75 -1.21 39.97
N ASN A 46 -14.96 -0.88 40.98
CA ASN A 46 -13.50 -0.92 40.88
C ASN A 46 -13.02 -2.38 40.88
N ASP A 47 -12.06 -2.70 40.02
CA ASP A 47 -11.47 -4.06 39.95
C ASP A 47 -10.82 -4.49 41.26
N LYS A 48 -10.28 -3.53 42.02
CA LYS A 48 -9.65 -3.76 43.33
C LYS A 48 -10.62 -4.23 44.39
N ASP A 49 -11.90 -3.98 44.23
CA ASP A 49 -12.95 -4.38 45.15
C ASP A 49 -13.42 -5.83 44.91
N ILE A 50 -12.96 -6.43 43.80
CA ILE A 50 -13.32 -7.77 43.39
C ILE A 50 -12.23 -8.77 43.84
N LYS A 51 -12.56 -9.65 44.77
CA LYS A 51 -11.68 -10.73 45.17
C LYS A 51 -11.79 -11.88 44.18
N VAL A 52 -10.66 -12.27 43.56
CA VAL A 52 -10.56 -13.42 42.69
C VAL A 52 -9.82 -14.55 43.45
N GLU A 53 -10.45 -15.68 43.56
CA GLU A 53 -9.89 -16.87 44.24
C GLU A 53 -9.43 -17.90 43.20
N GLU A 54 -8.53 -18.78 43.57
CA GLU A 54 -8.01 -19.81 42.68
C GLU A 54 -9.11 -20.79 42.21
N SER A 55 -10.11 -21.03 43.06
CA SER A 55 -11.31 -21.79 42.69
C SER A 55 -12.11 -21.14 41.56
N ASP A 56 -12.19 -19.83 41.55
CA ASP A 56 -12.88 -19.05 40.48
C ASP A 56 -12.13 -19.23 39.16
N LEU A 57 -10.80 -19.10 39.19
CA LEU A 57 -9.95 -19.28 38.01
C LEU A 57 -10.08 -20.69 37.45
N LYS A 58 -10.09 -21.69 38.30
CA LYS A 58 -10.24 -23.09 37.88
C LYS A 58 -11.63 -23.37 37.30
N ALA A 59 -12.68 -22.82 37.87
CA ALA A 59 -14.04 -22.94 37.36
C ALA A 59 -14.14 -22.27 35.97
N LYS A 60 -13.62 -21.06 35.85
CA LYS A 60 -13.63 -20.31 34.59
C LYS A 60 -12.76 -20.95 33.52
N TYR A 61 -11.61 -21.49 33.89
CA TYR A 61 -10.78 -22.28 32.97
C TYR A 61 -11.53 -23.49 32.41
N ASN A 62 -12.22 -24.24 33.24
CA ASN A 62 -12.99 -25.39 32.79
C ASN A 62 -14.16 -25.01 31.89
N GLU A 63 -14.82 -23.87 32.17
CA GLU A 63 -15.88 -23.32 31.33
C GLU A 63 -15.36 -22.93 29.94
N LEU A 64 -14.19 -22.29 29.87
CA LEU A 64 -13.63 -21.73 28.63
C LEU A 64 -12.60 -22.66 27.95
N LYS A 65 -12.36 -23.86 28.50
CA LYS A 65 -11.27 -24.76 28.09
C LYS A 65 -11.18 -24.97 26.58
N GLU A 66 -12.32 -25.17 25.92
CA GLU A 66 -12.35 -25.40 24.47
C GLU A 66 -11.86 -24.17 23.64
N ARG A 67 -11.93 -22.97 24.23
CA ARG A 67 -11.39 -21.75 23.61
C ARG A 67 -9.86 -21.68 23.68
N PHE A 68 -9.26 -22.43 24.61
CA PHE A 68 -7.82 -22.45 24.83
C PHE A 68 -7.11 -23.59 24.09
N LYS A 69 -7.85 -24.27 23.21
CA LYS A 69 -7.28 -25.29 22.34
C LYS A 69 -6.60 -24.63 21.17
N GLN A 70 -5.31 -24.88 21.01
CA GLN A 70 -4.52 -24.48 19.86
C GLN A 70 -4.15 -25.69 19.01
N THR A 71 -4.11 -25.51 17.69
CA THR A 71 -3.88 -26.56 16.70
C THR A 71 -2.45 -26.62 16.20
N ALA A 72 -1.60 -25.71 16.66
CA ALA A 72 -0.19 -25.65 16.31
C ALA A 72 0.62 -25.09 17.48
N GLU A 73 1.90 -25.41 17.54
CA GLU A 73 2.83 -24.80 18.51
C GLU A 73 2.93 -23.29 18.26
N SER A 74 2.89 -22.52 19.35
CA SER A 74 3.21 -21.08 19.33
C SER A 74 4.31 -20.77 20.33
N ARG A 75 5.04 -19.69 20.10
CA ARG A 75 6.12 -19.22 20.96
C ARG A 75 5.94 -17.75 21.31
N ASP A 76 6.28 -17.42 22.55
CA ASP A 76 6.32 -16.04 23.03
C ASP A 76 7.74 -15.54 22.97
N ILE A 77 7.90 -14.32 22.52
CA ILE A 77 9.22 -13.68 22.44
C ILE A 77 9.18 -12.25 22.98
N LYS A 78 10.31 -11.81 23.48
CA LYS A 78 10.66 -10.39 23.52
C LYS A 78 11.65 -10.11 22.43
N PHE A 79 11.61 -8.92 21.84
CA PHE A 79 12.53 -8.59 20.76
C PHE A 79 12.88 -7.09 20.76
N ILE A 80 14.06 -6.80 20.24
CA ILE A 80 14.48 -5.44 19.91
C ILE A 80 14.58 -5.36 18.40
N ASP A 81 13.90 -4.38 17.82
CA ASP A 81 14.00 -3.99 16.43
C ASP A 81 14.66 -2.61 16.33
N VAL A 82 15.74 -2.53 15.56
CA VAL A 82 16.46 -1.30 15.30
C VAL A 82 16.34 -0.96 13.83
N GLN A 83 15.49 0.02 13.51
CA GLN A 83 15.42 0.57 12.16
C GLN A 83 16.54 1.56 11.93
N VAL A 84 17.36 1.32 10.91
CA VAL A 84 18.38 2.25 10.47
C VAL A 84 17.75 3.39 9.67
N LYS A 85 18.01 4.62 10.06
CA LYS A 85 17.52 5.82 9.40
C LYS A 85 18.69 6.70 8.97
N ALA A 86 18.47 7.49 7.91
CA ALA A 86 19.44 8.45 7.45
C ALA A 86 19.91 9.39 8.59
N SER A 87 21.20 9.48 8.77
CA SER A 87 21.83 10.36 9.75
C SER A 87 21.77 11.83 9.32
N ALA A 88 22.15 12.73 10.21
CA ALA A 88 22.31 14.15 9.86
C ALA A 88 23.38 14.36 8.78
N ALA A 89 24.42 13.53 8.77
CA ALA A 89 25.47 13.59 7.75
C ALA A 89 24.95 13.12 6.38
N ASP A 90 24.15 12.06 6.33
CA ASP A 90 23.53 11.57 5.10
C ASP A 90 22.59 12.64 4.50
N LYS A 91 21.79 13.29 5.34
CA LYS A 91 20.91 14.38 4.91
C LYS A 91 21.70 15.58 4.41
N ALA A 92 22.76 15.97 5.08
CA ALA A 92 23.61 17.08 4.64
C ALA A 92 24.32 16.78 3.32
N ALA A 93 24.73 15.53 3.10
CA ALA A 93 25.31 15.10 1.83
C ALA A 93 24.26 15.19 0.70
N LEU A 94 23.06 14.67 0.92
CA LEU A 94 21.97 14.79 -0.05
C LEU A 94 21.59 16.25 -0.32
N ASP A 95 21.51 17.11 0.70
CA ASP A 95 21.21 18.55 0.52
C ASP A 95 22.25 19.23 -0.38
N LYS A 96 23.54 18.87 -0.21
CA LYS A 96 24.62 19.38 -1.06
C LYS A 96 24.45 18.92 -2.52
N ASP A 97 24.22 17.61 -2.73
CA ASP A 97 24.03 17.04 -4.08
C ASP A 97 22.80 17.64 -4.77
N MET A 98 21.73 17.87 -4.03
CA MET A 98 20.52 18.53 -4.52
C MET A 98 20.77 20.00 -4.90
N ALA A 99 21.58 20.74 -4.13
CA ALA A 99 21.94 22.11 -4.46
C ALA A 99 22.83 22.18 -5.71
N GLU A 100 23.77 21.27 -5.89
CA GLU A 100 24.59 21.14 -7.10
C GLU A 100 23.72 20.79 -8.32
N THR A 101 22.80 19.85 -8.17
CA THR A 101 21.84 19.47 -9.22
C THR A 101 20.92 20.63 -9.60
N ALA A 102 20.41 21.38 -8.63
CA ALA A 102 19.61 22.58 -8.89
C ALA A 102 20.39 23.63 -9.69
N THR A 103 21.66 23.84 -9.36
CA THR A 103 22.55 24.75 -10.06
C THR A 103 22.77 24.30 -11.52
N ALA A 104 23.03 23.01 -11.73
CA ALA A 104 23.20 22.45 -13.08
C ALA A 104 21.92 22.56 -13.92
N LEU A 105 20.75 22.32 -13.34
CA LEU A 105 19.45 22.51 -14.00
C LEU A 105 19.21 23.99 -14.33
N ALA A 106 19.56 24.91 -13.43
CA ALA A 106 19.39 26.35 -13.68
C ALA A 106 20.27 26.81 -14.83
N ALA A 107 21.48 26.30 -14.95
CA ALA A 107 22.43 26.65 -16.02
C ALA A 107 21.99 26.14 -17.43
N GLY A 108 20.99 25.26 -17.53
CA GLY A 108 20.44 24.80 -18.80
C GLY A 108 21.26 23.73 -19.53
N GLY A 109 21.98 22.88 -18.80
CA GLY A 109 22.69 21.73 -19.33
C GLY A 109 21.77 20.65 -19.91
N ASP A 110 22.38 19.51 -20.32
CA ASP A 110 21.63 18.33 -20.78
C ASP A 110 20.76 17.78 -19.64
N ILE A 111 19.46 18.07 -19.71
CA ILE A 111 18.47 17.76 -18.68
C ILE A 111 18.36 16.26 -18.45
N ALA A 112 18.34 15.47 -19.54
CA ALA A 112 18.23 14.01 -19.44
C ALA A 112 19.45 13.42 -18.71
N LYS A 113 20.64 13.97 -18.95
CA LYS A 113 21.85 13.59 -18.27
C LYS A 113 21.81 14.00 -16.79
N ILE A 114 21.44 15.23 -16.49
CA ILE A 114 21.36 15.74 -15.10
C ILE A 114 20.38 14.89 -14.29
N VAL A 115 19.17 14.61 -14.81
CA VAL A 115 18.17 13.77 -14.11
C VAL A 115 18.69 12.36 -13.88
N ARG A 116 19.34 11.75 -14.86
CA ARG A 116 19.91 10.40 -14.71
C ARG A 116 21.03 10.35 -13.67
N GLU A 117 21.89 11.36 -13.62
CA GLU A 117 23.06 11.40 -12.73
C GLU A 117 22.68 11.83 -11.31
N SER A 118 21.51 12.46 -11.10
CA SER A 118 21.05 12.91 -9.78
C SER A 118 20.56 11.80 -8.85
N GLY A 119 20.41 10.56 -9.34
CA GLY A 119 19.80 9.47 -8.57
C GLY A 119 18.28 9.61 -8.41
N SER A 120 17.63 10.44 -9.22
CA SER A 120 16.17 10.60 -9.22
C SER A 120 15.45 9.29 -9.51
N THR A 121 14.43 8.99 -8.73
CA THR A 121 13.51 7.85 -8.99
C THR A 121 12.59 8.09 -10.17
N ILE A 122 12.49 9.32 -10.65
CA ILE A 122 11.69 9.72 -11.81
C ILE A 122 12.62 10.00 -12.99
N ASN A 123 12.42 9.26 -14.07
CA ASN A 123 13.17 9.49 -15.30
C ASN A 123 12.61 10.70 -16.06
N TYR A 124 13.51 11.42 -16.72
CA TYR A 124 13.10 12.50 -17.63
C TYR A 124 12.49 11.92 -18.90
N SER A 125 11.29 12.39 -19.24
CA SER A 125 10.63 12.02 -20.49
C SER A 125 11.15 12.87 -21.66
N PRO A 126 11.55 12.24 -22.77
CA PRO A 126 11.96 12.96 -23.97
C PRO A 126 10.81 13.65 -24.74
N LEU A 127 9.58 13.45 -24.26
CA LEU A 127 8.35 14.06 -24.79
C LEU A 127 7.58 14.74 -23.66
N PRO A 128 6.88 15.84 -23.93
CA PRO A 128 5.90 16.38 -23.01
C PRO A 128 4.81 15.33 -22.70
N ILE A 129 4.52 15.14 -21.43
CA ILE A 129 3.56 14.13 -20.92
C ILE A 129 2.44 14.79 -20.12
N SER A 130 1.35 14.04 -19.95
CA SER A 130 0.19 14.44 -19.17
C SER A 130 0.53 14.54 -17.68
N LYS A 131 -0.07 15.50 -16.97
CA LYS A 131 0.23 15.73 -15.56
C LYS A 131 -0.04 14.53 -14.63
N ASN A 132 -1.00 13.69 -14.98
CA ASN A 132 -1.39 12.51 -14.21
C ASN A 132 -0.38 11.36 -14.28
N ILE A 133 0.65 11.47 -15.11
CA ILE A 133 1.79 10.54 -15.12
C ILE A 133 2.78 10.86 -13.98
N PHE A 134 2.82 12.12 -13.54
CA PHE A 134 3.66 12.50 -12.42
C PHE A 134 3.02 12.09 -11.07
N PRO A 135 3.81 11.81 -10.03
CA PRO A 135 3.30 11.66 -8.67
C PRO A 135 2.43 12.85 -8.26
N ASN A 136 1.41 12.60 -7.42
CA ASN A 136 0.41 13.61 -7.05
C ASN A 136 1.01 14.87 -6.42
N ASP A 137 2.07 14.75 -5.64
CA ASP A 137 2.81 15.85 -5.02
C ASP A 137 3.47 16.77 -6.06
N ILE A 138 3.89 16.22 -7.20
CA ILE A 138 4.46 16.95 -8.34
C ILE A 138 3.32 17.50 -9.22
N ALA A 139 2.39 16.62 -9.63
CA ALA A 139 1.29 16.95 -10.54
C ALA A 139 0.46 18.15 -10.06
N SER A 140 0.19 18.25 -8.77
CA SER A 140 -0.60 19.33 -8.16
C SER A 140 0.03 20.73 -8.32
N GLN A 141 1.33 20.79 -8.55
CA GLN A 141 2.08 22.04 -8.66
C GLN A 141 2.23 22.53 -10.12
N LEU A 142 2.17 21.61 -11.10
CA LEU A 142 2.53 21.90 -12.49
C LEU A 142 1.65 22.97 -13.15
N ASP A 143 0.36 23.03 -12.83
CA ASP A 143 -0.55 23.99 -13.42
C ASP A 143 -0.18 25.44 -13.04
N SER A 144 0.24 25.65 -11.79
CA SER A 144 0.57 26.96 -11.22
C SER A 144 1.99 27.45 -11.55
N MET A 145 2.90 26.54 -11.90
CA MET A 145 4.28 26.91 -12.24
C MET A 145 4.35 27.49 -13.66
N ALA A 146 5.12 28.56 -13.86
CA ALA A 146 5.38 29.11 -15.18
C ALA A 146 6.45 28.32 -15.95
N VAL A 147 6.46 28.42 -17.27
CA VAL A 147 7.55 27.89 -18.11
C VAL A 147 8.87 28.55 -17.70
N GLY A 148 9.92 27.78 -17.56
CA GLY A 148 11.22 28.20 -17.05
C GLY A 148 11.33 28.30 -15.54
N GLN A 149 10.21 28.24 -14.81
CA GLN A 149 10.22 28.28 -13.36
C GLN A 149 10.78 26.98 -12.79
N MET A 150 11.64 27.14 -11.77
CA MET A 150 12.19 26.05 -10.98
C MET A 150 11.80 26.25 -9.52
N LYS A 151 11.35 25.17 -8.89
CA LYS A 151 11.21 25.10 -7.43
C LYS A 151 12.53 24.60 -6.85
N ALA A 152 13.09 25.35 -5.91
CA ALA A 152 14.32 25.01 -5.21
C ALA A 152 14.18 23.65 -4.47
N PRO A 153 15.29 22.98 -4.10
CA PRO A 153 15.22 21.75 -3.33
C PRO A 153 14.31 21.86 -2.11
N TYR A 154 13.40 20.92 -1.96
CA TYR A 154 12.45 20.89 -0.84
C TYR A 154 12.17 19.46 -0.37
N TYR A 155 11.98 19.32 0.92
CA TYR A 155 11.61 18.06 1.55
C TYR A 155 10.12 17.79 1.38
N TYR A 156 9.78 16.55 1.01
CA TYR A 156 8.40 16.06 1.00
C TYR A 156 8.24 14.90 1.97
N ALA A 157 7.48 15.16 3.04
CA ALA A 157 7.32 14.19 4.14
C ALA A 157 6.46 12.98 3.77
N GLY A 158 5.64 13.06 2.71
CA GLY A 158 4.71 11.99 2.32
C GLY A 158 5.41 10.70 1.91
N ASP A 159 6.61 10.80 1.35
CA ASP A 159 7.43 9.65 0.94
C ASP A 159 8.91 9.78 1.31
N ASN A 160 9.23 10.71 2.21
CA ASN A 160 10.59 10.95 2.71
C ASN A 160 11.61 11.24 1.60
N THR A 161 11.27 12.15 0.67
CA THR A 161 12.14 12.52 -0.46
C THR A 161 12.55 13.98 -0.45
N MET A 162 13.72 14.27 -1.06
CA MET A 162 14.11 15.61 -1.49
C MET A 162 13.79 15.80 -2.97
N ASN A 163 13.14 16.91 -3.32
CA ASN A 163 12.59 17.14 -4.65
C ASN A 163 13.02 18.47 -5.27
N ILE A 164 13.21 18.47 -6.60
CA ILE A 164 13.34 19.67 -7.44
C ILE A 164 12.37 19.52 -8.61
N ILE A 165 11.69 20.59 -8.99
CA ILE A 165 10.82 20.62 -10.15
C ILE A 165 11.27 21.81 -11.03
N LYS A 166 11.53 21.56 -12.32
CA LYS A 166 11.76 22.63 -13.31
C LYS A 166 10.83 22.41 -14.50
N VAL A 167 9.92 23.34 -14.72
CA VAL A 167 9.06 23.34 -15.91
C VAL A 167 9.85 23.87 -17.09
N ILE A 168 10.07 23.03 -18.10
CA ILE A 168 10.83 23.37 -19.28
C ILE A 168 9.90 23.92 -20.35
N ASN A 169 8.77 23.24 -20.57
CA ASN A 169 7.77 23.68 -21.54
C ASN A 169 6.36 23.17 -21.13
N LYS A 170 5.35 23.86 -21.65
CA LYS A 170 3.94 23.47 -21.57
C LYS A 170 3.35 23.60 -22.97
N ILE A 171 2.73 22.51 -23.43
CA ILE A 171 2.09 22.50 -24.76
C ILE A 171 0.65 22.01 -24.64
N SER A 172 -0.19 22.42 -25.56
CA SER A 172 -1.49 21.79 -25.78
C SER A 172 -1.33 20.76 -26.90
N ALA A 173 -1.59 19.49 -26.57
CA ALA A 173 -1.44 18.38 -27.50
C ALA A 173 -2.61 17.42 -27.40
N PRO A 174 -2.93 16.65 -28.46
CA PRO A 174 -4.03 15.72 -28.42
C PRO A 174 -3.73 14.57 -27.45
N ASP A 175 -4.75 14.18 -26.65
CA ASP A 175 -4.71 12.97 -25.86
C ASP A 175 -4.85 11.72 -26.73
N SER A 176 -5.64 11.82 -27.79
CA SER A 176 -5.92 10.71 -28.70
C SER A 176 -5.67 11.10 -30.15
N ILE A 177 -4.95 10.24 -30.87
CA ILE A 177 -4.62 10.40 -32.29
C ILE A 177 -5.14 9.18 -33.01
N GLN A 178 -5.97 9.40 -34.04
CA GLN A 178 -6.35 8.34 -34.97
C GLN A 178 -5.38 8.35 -36.14
N LEU A 179 -4.83 7.20 -36.42
CA LEU A 179 -3.92 7.03 -37.54
C LEU A 179 -4.16 5.72 -38.27
N ARG A 180 -3.66 5.64 -39.48
CA ARG A 180 -3.48 4.42 -40.25
C ARG A 180 -2.06 4.35 -40.77
N GLN A 181 -1.56 3.15 -41.02
CA GLN A 181 -0.19 2.94 -41.37
C GLN A 181 0.02 1.84 -42.40
N ILE A 182 1.10 1.94 -43.16
CA ILE A 182 1.63 0.88 -44.02
C ILE A 182 3.07 0.65 -43.57
N GLN A 183 3.37 -0.59 -43.16
CA GLN A 183 4.72 -0.98 -42.79
C GLN A 183 5.45 -1.54 -43.99
N VAL A 184 6.67 -1.10 -44.20
CA VAL A 184 7.58 -1.62 -45.22
C VAL A 184 8.80 -2.20 -44.52
N ALA A 185 8.96 -3.51 -44.56
CA ALA A 185 10.04 -4.22 -43.93
C ALA A 185 10.72 -5.16 -44.95
N GLY A 186 11.97 -5.50 -44.72
CA GLY A 186 12.74 -6.38 -45.57
C GLY A 186 14.20 -6.47 -45.14
N ALA A 187 15.02 -7.26 -45.84
CA ALA A 187 16.43 -7.41 -45.55
C ALA A 187 17.33 -6.31 -46.16
N ASP A 188 16.85 -5.66 -47.21
CA ASP A 188 17.60 -4.60 -47.92
C ASP A 188 16.97 -3.23 -47.70
N MET A 189 17.67 -2.39 -46.98
CA MET A 189 17.20 -1.00 -46.69
C MET A 189 17.02 -0.15 -47.95
N ASN A 190 17.81 -0.35 -48.99
CA ASN A 190 17.64 0.40 -50.26
C ASN A 190 16.33 -0.01 -50.95
N ALA A 191 15.99 -1.29 -50.93
CA ALA A 191 14.72 -1.77 -51.47
C ALA A 191 13.52 -1.25 -50.66
N ILE A 192 13.64 -1.24 -49.33
CA ILE A 192 12.64 -0.66 -48.42
C ILE A 192 12.39 0.80 -48.75
N GLN A 193 13.44 1.60 -48.88
CA GLN A 193 13.33 3.03 -49.17
C GLN A 193 12.67 3.27 -50.54
N LYS A 194 13.09 2.57 -51.59
CA LYS A 194 12.45 2.69 -52.92
C LYS A 194 10.97 2.31 -52.89
N THR A 195 10.62 1.27 -52.16
CA THR A 195 9.22 0.87 -51.98
C THR A 195 8.42 1.89 -51.26
N ALA A 196 8.93 2.45 -50.12
CA ALA A 196 8.29 3.49 -49.37
C ALA A 196 8.10 4.78 -50.19
N ASP A 197 9.09 5.20 -50.98
CA ASP A 197 9.01 6.36 -51.83
C ASP A 197 7.96 6.19 -52.96
N SER A 198 7.87 4.94 -53.51
CA SER A 198 6.82 4.58 -54.47
C SER A 198 5.41 4.67 -53.85
N ILE A 199 5.27 4.20 -52.61
CA ILE A 199 3.99 4.33 -51.87
C ILE A 199 3.66 5.79 -51.63
N MET A 200 4.59 6.59 -51.14
CA MET A 200 4.39 8.01 -50.92
C MET A 200 4.00 8.75 -52.22
N THR A 201 4.66 8.44 -53.31
CA THR A 201 4.32 9.02 -54.64
C THR A 201 2.90 8.64 -55.06
N ALA A 202 2.49 7.38 -54.89
CA ALA A 202 1.14 6.95 -55.21
C ALA A 202 0.08 7.63 -54.35
N LEU A 203 0.35 7.83 -53.06
CA LEU A 203 -0.54 8.56 -52.17
C LEU A 203 -0.65 10.05 -52.54
N HIS A 204 0.44 10.70 -52.91
CA HIS A 204 0.44 12.09 -53.38
C HIS A 204 -0.33 12.24 -54.69
N ASN A 205 -0.32 11.22 -55.56
CA ASN A 205 -1.10 11.17 -56.79
C ASN A 205 -2.57 10.83 -56.59
N GLY A 206 -3.04 10.76 -55.34
CA GLY A 206 -4.46 10.55 -54.99
C GLY A 206 -4.92 9.10 -54.95
N VAL A 207 -4.03 8.11 -55.02
CA VAL A 207 -4.40 6.70 -54.82
C VAL A 207 -4.86 6.51 -53.40
N ALA A 208 -6.00 5.84 -53.21
CA ALA A 208 -6.57 5.61 -51.89
C ALA A 208 -5.62 4.77 -51.00
N PHE A 209 -5.44 5.20 -49.76
CA PHE A 209 -4.53 4.59 -48.79
C PHE A 209 -4.84 3.10 -48.60
N ASP A 210 -6.13 2.71 -48.47
CA ASP A 210 -6.57 1.33 -48.27
C ASP A 210 -6.25 0.44 -49.49
N SER A 211 -6.30 1.00 -50.68
CA SER A 211 -5.94 0.28 -51.90
C SER A 211 -4.45 -0.06 -51.93
N ILE A 212 -3.62 0.88 -51.48
CA ILE A 212 -2.18 0.65 -51.39
C ILE A 212 -1.89 -0.31 -50.28
N ALA A 213 -2.49 -0.18 -49.10
CA ALA A 213 -2.29 -1.07 -47.99
C ALA A 213 -2.60 -2.53 -48.37
N LYS A 214 -3.71 -2.75 -49.06
CA LYS A 214 -4.09 -4.10 -49.58
C LYS A 214 -3.06 -4.68 -50.53
N LYS A 215 -2.43 -3.86 -51.39
CA LYS A 215 -1.38 -4.28 -52.29
C LYS A 215 -0.16 -4.85 -51.55
N TYR A 216 0.06 -4.40 -50.33
CA TYR A 216 1.13 -4.88 -49.44
C TYR A 216 0.62 -5.85 -48.35
N ASN A 217 -0.55 -6.46 -48.54
CA ASN A 217 -1.19 -7.41 -47.63
C ASN A 217 -1.47 -6.83 -46.23
N GLN A 218 -1.80 -5.54 -46.18
CA GLN A 218 -2.14 -4.84 -44.94
C GLN A 218 -3.56 -4.26 -45.05
N THR A 219 -4.23 -4.09 -43.91
CA THR A 219 -5.62 -3.63 -43.86
C THR A 219 -5.75 -2.14 -44.10
N GLY A 220 -4.77 -1.35 -43.71
CA GLY A 220 -4.83 0.11 -43.67
C GLY A 220 -5.93 0.66 -42.76
N GLU A 221 -6.38 -0.11 -41.78
CA GLU A 221 -7.41 0.28 -40.83
C GLU A 221 -6.98 1.43 -39.96
N LYS A 222 -7.95 2.27 -39.60
CA LYS A 222 -7.74 3.38 -38.68
C LYS A 222 -7.75 2.90 -37.24
N THR A 223 -6.69 3.20 -36.51
CA THR A 223 -6.54 2.84 -35.09
C THR A 223 -6.33 4.10 -34.25
N TRP A 224 -6.81 4.05 -33.01
CA TRP A 224 -6.56 5.11 -32.04
C TRP A 224 -5.36 4.77 -31.18
N ILE A 225 -4.46 5.74 -31.03
CA ILE A 225 -3.39 5.75 -30.03
C ILE A 225 -3.72 6.86 -29.04
N THR A 226 -3.73 6.53 -27.76
CA THR A 226 -3.95 7.49 -26.67
C THR A 226 -2.66 7.77 -25.92
N SER A 227 -2.58 8.88 -25.21
CA SER A 227 -1.45 9.22 -24.34
C SER A 227 -1.08 8.06 -23.40
N ARG A 228 -2.07 7.35 -22.88
CA ARG A 228 -1.87 6.16 -22.00
C ARG A 228 -1.06 5.04 -22.67
N ASN A 229 -1.07 4.93 -23.99
CA ASN A 229 -0.34 3.86 -24.69
C ASN A 229 1.17 4.08 -24.73
N TYR A 230 1.65 5.31 -24.53
CA TYR A 230 3.07 5.63 -24.65
C TYR A 230 3.63 6.49 -23.51
N GLU A 231 2.80 7.21 -22.76
CA GLU A 231 3.26 7.98 -21.60
C GLU A 231 3.54 7.06 -20.41
N GLY A 232 4.62 7.31 -19.69
CA GLY A 232 5.05 6.50 -18.54
C GLY A 232 5.86 5.26 -18.90
N ALA A 233 6.00 4.92 -20.18
CA ALA A 233 6.89 3.88 -20.64
C ALA A 233 8.23 4.46 -21.14
N PRO A 234 9.35 3.76 -21.03
CA PRO A 234 10.60 4.16 -21.66
C PRO A 234 10.42 4.21 -23.17
N LEU A 235 10.58 5.39 -23.75
CA LEU A 235 10.57 5.58 -25.20
C LEU A 235 11.99 5.88 -25.69
N ASP A 236 12.51 5.01 -26.53
CA ASP A 236 13.82 5.14 -27.15
C ASP A 236 13.76 4.82 -28.65
N GLY A 237 14.81 5.20 -29.37
CA GLY A 237 15.01 4.84 -30.76
C GLY A 237 13.79 5.09 -31.65
N ASP A 238 13.35 4.03 -32.31
CA ASP A 238 12.29 4.05 -33.32
C ASP A 238 10.91 4.41 -32.72
N ASN A 239 10.62 3.94 -31.50
CA ASN A 239 9.35 4.25 -30.82
C ASN A 239 9.23 5.74 -30.50
N LEU A 240 10.30 6.33 -29.98
CA LEU A 240 10.34 7.76 -29.70
C LEU A 240 10.15 8.56 -30.98
N LYS A 241 10.85 8.18 -32.05
CA LYS A 241 10.74 8.83 -33.36
C LYS A 241 9.31 8.77 -33.89
N PHE A 242 8.69 7.59 -33.81
CA PHE A 242 7.31 7.38 -34.25
C PHE A 242 6.32 8.30 -33.49
N ILE A 243 6.31 8.21 -32.17
CA ILE A 243 5.40 9.01 -31.34
C ILE A 243 5.62 10.52 -31.54
N LYS A 244 6.89 10.94 -31.59
CA LYS A 244 7.24 12.35 -31.84
C LYS A 244 6.73 12.83 -33.20
N THR A 245 6.82 12.00 -34.23
CA THR A 245 6.32 12.36 -35.58
C THR A 245 4.81 12.44 -35.57
N ILE A 246 4.08 11.40 -35.16
CA ILE A 246 2.60 11.41 -35.22
C ILE A 246 1.94 12.45 -34.33
N THR A 247 2.58 12.83 -33.20
CA THR A 247 2.07 13.89 -32.32
C THR A 247 2.18 15.28 -32.94
N ASN A 248 3.13 15.50 -33.87
CA ASN A 248 3.33 16.78 -34.56
C ASN A 248 2.62 16.84 -35.91
N MET A 249 2.26 15.71 -36.55
CA MET A 249 1.61 15.67 -37.86
C MET A 249 0.23 16.34 -37.81
N PRO A 250 -0.11 17.23 -38.77
CA PRO A 250 -1.49 17.72 -38.93
C PRO A 250 -2.47 16.60 -39.31
N VAL A 251 -3.76 16.83 -39.10
CA VAL A 251 -4.81 15.91 -39.59
C VAL A 251 -4.75 15.85 -41.12
N ASN A 252 -4.88 14.66 -41.68
CA ASN A 252 -4.72 14.29 -43.07
C ASN A 252 -3.29 14.34 -43.63
N ALA A 253 -2.29 14.71 -42.81
CA ALA A 253 -0.90 14.58 -43.24
C ALA A 253 -0.47 13.11 -43.31
N THR A 254 0.39 12.84 -44.29
CA THR A 254 1.02 11.51 -44.46
C THR A 254 2.52 11.70 -44.45
N GLU A 255 3.23 10.95 -43.63
CA GLU A 255 4.68 10.99 -43.51
C GLU A 255 5.30 9.61 -43.55
N LYS A 256 6.51 9.55 -44.11
CA LYS A 256 7.39 8.38 -44.07
C LYS A 256 8.28 8.49 -42.85
N ILE A 257 8.25 7.47 -42.02
CA ILE A 257 9.02 7.40 -40.78
C ILE A 257 10.00 6.22 -40.90
N ASP A 258 11.28 6.55 -41.04
CA ASP A 258 12.33 5.55 -41.16
C ASP A 258 12.71 5.00 -39.80
N PHE A 259 12.79 3.68 -39.71
CA PHE A 259 13.22 2.89 -38.57
C PHE A 259 14.52 2.15 -38.84
N THR A 260 15.09 1.59 -37.79
CA THR A 260 16.34 0.82 -37.89
C THR A 260 16.22 -0.39 -38.84
N GLN A 261 15.05 -1.02 -38.91
CA GLN A 261 14.81 -2.23 -39.71
C GLN A 261 13.58 -2.10 -40.63
N GLY A 262 13.35 -0.93 -41.17
CA GLY A 262 12.21 -0.71 -42.04
C GLY A 262 11.73 0.75 -42.06
N CYS A 263 10.53 0.95 -42.57
CA CYS A 263 9.85 2.23 -42.41
C CYS A 263 8.34 2.05 -42.26
N ILE A 264 7.70 3.07 -41.70
CA ILE A 264 6.24 3.19 -41.63
C ILE A 264 5.80 4.41 -42.39
N ILE A 265 4.80 4.25 -43.26
CA ILE A 265 4.06 5.37 -43.84
C ILE A 265 2.82 5.55 -42.99
N ALA A 266 2.79 6.59 -42.19
CA ALA A 266 1.71 6.91 -41.26
C ALA A 266 0.87 8.08 -41.83
N GLN A 267 -0.46 7.98 -41.67
CA GLN A 267 -1.37 9.09 -41.93
C GLN A 267 -2.21 9.35 -40.68
N VAL A 268 -2.16 10.56 -40.16
CA VAL A 268 -3.05 11.00 -39.07
C VAL A 268 -4.41 11.37 -39.67
N THR A 269 -5.48 10.71 -39.17
CA THR A 269 -6.84 10.88 -39.71
C THR A 269 -7.77 11.68 -38.79
N ASP A 270 -7.50 11.72 -37.51
CA ASP A 270 -8.27 12.51 -36.53
C ASP A 270 -7.43 12.75 -35.25
N ARG A 271 -7.81 13.78 -34.50
CA ARG A 271 -7.20 14.16 -33.21
C ARG A 271 -8.32 14.56 -32.24
N ARG A 272 -8.27 14.06 -31.01
CA ARG A 272 -9.29 14.34 -29.98
C ARG A 272 -8.67 14.72 -28.65
N ALA A 273 -9.47 15.45 -27.86
CA ALA A 273 -9.17 15.84 -26.50
C ALA A 273 -7.81 16.56 -26.39
N MET A 274 -7.78 17.82 -26.80
CA MET A 274 -6.61 18.66 -26.57
C MET A 274 -6.40 18.89 -25.08
N ILE A 275 -5.28 18.44 -24.56
CA ILE A 275 -4.90 18.52 -23.14
C ILE A 275 -3.56 19.24 -22.96
N ASN A 276 -3.34 19.76 -21.77
CA ASN A 276 -2.03 20.29 -21.41
C ASN A 276 -1.07 19.14 -21.15
N LYS A 277 0.08 19.18 -21.82
CA LYS A 277 1.22 18.29 -21.59
C LYS A 277 2.43 19.12 -21.15
N TYR A 278 3.23 18.51 -20.32
CA TYR A 278 4.30 19.15 -19.56
C TYR A 278 5.63 18.50 -19.90
N ASP A 279 6.58 19.33 -20.27
CA ASP A 279 8.00 18.99 -20.30
C ASP A 279 8.62 19.48 -19.00
N VAL A 280 8.96 18.56 -18.11
CA VAL A 280 9.37 18.86 -16.73
C VAL A 280 10.54 18.00 -16.33
N ALA A 281 11.60 18.63 -15.87
CA ALA A 281 12.63 17.95 -15.11
C ALA A 281 12.18 17.79 -13.66
N VAL A 282 12.04 16.56 -13.20
CA VAL A 282 11.74 16.22 -11.82
C VAL A 282 12.93 15.45 -11.25
N ILE A 283 13.51 15.99 -10.20
CA ILE A 283 14.47 15.27 -9.35
C ILE A 283 13.72 14.86 -8.09
N LYS A 284 13.66 13.58 -7.83
CA LYS A 284 13.00 12.99 -6.65
C LYS A 284 13.92 11.94 -6.06
N CYS A 285 14.65 12.33 -5.01
CA CYS A 285 15.65 11.49 -4.37
C CYS A 285 15.18 11.05 -2.98
N PRO A 286 15.10 9.75 -2.69
CA PRO A 286 14.78 9.27 -1.35
C PRO A 286 15.89 9.66 -0.37
N ILE A 287 15.51 9.92 0.88
CA ILE A 287 16.47 10.16 1.96
C ILE A 287 16.86 8.81 2.54
N GLU A 288 17.98 8.27 2.07
CA GLU A 288 18.50 6.97 2.46
C GLU A 288 19.70 7.11 3.41
N PHE A 289 19.97 6.07 4.15
CA PHE A 289 21.15 5.98 5.00
C PHE A 289 22.37 5.50 4.18
N SER A 290 23.55 6.01 4.52
CA SER A 290 24.81 5.56 3.94
C SER A 290 25.29 4.24 4.56
N LYS A 291 26.25 3.60 3.91
CA LYS A 291 26.94 2.41 4.44
C LYS A 291 27.59 2.69 5.79
N ASP A 292 28.14 3.88 5.99
CA ASP A 292 28.77 4.27 7.24
C ASP A 292 27.74 4.41 8.37
N THR A 293 26.56 4.99 8.08
CA THR A 293 25.45 5.06 9.02
C THR A 293 24.96 3.68 9.41
N TYR A 294 24.81 2.78 8.43
CA TYR A 294 24.45 1.38 8.68
C TYR A 294 25.49 0.66 9.54
N ALA A 295 26.77 0.74 9.14
CA ALA A 295 27.86 0.09 9.87
C ALA A 295 27.96 0.58 11.31
N LYS A 296 27.77 1.88 11.55
CA LYS A 296 27.74 2.43 12.89
C LYS A 296 26.58 1.85 13.71
N ALA A 297 25.37 1.86 13.17
CA ALA A 297 24.18 1.32 13.85
C ALA A 297 24.35 -0.17 14.16
N TYR A 298 24.88 -0.94 13.21
CA TYR A 298 25.19 -2.37 13.37
C TYR A 298 26.20 -2.61 14.49
N ASN A 299 27.29 -1.88 14.48
CA ASN A 299 28.35 -2.01 15.50
C ASN A 299 27.84 -1.63 16.88
N ASP A 300 27.10 -0.53 17.00
CA ASP A 300 26.55 -0.07 18.27
C ASP A 300 25.57 -1.10 18.84
N PHE A 301 24.67 -1.63 18.02
CA PHE A 301 23.70 -2.63 18.46
C PHE A 301 24.35 -4.00 18.74
N SER A 302 25.25 -4.46 17.89
CA SER A 302 26.00 -5.71 18.10
C SER A 302 26.82 -5.65 19.40
N HIS A 303 27.50 -4.53 19.67
CA HIS A 303 28.22 -4.31 20.92
C HIS A 303 27.30 -4.32 22.14
N PHE A 304 26.11 -3.70 22.03
CA PHE A 304 25.12 -3.73 23.11
C PHE A 304 24.69 -5.17 23.43
N ILE A 305 24.36 -5.98 22.42
CA ILE A 305 23.96 -7.38 22.62
C ILE A 305 25.12 -8.22 23.20
N ALA A 306 26.32 -8.08 22.68
CA ALA A 306 27.49 -8.81 23.17
C ALA A 306 27.81 -8.47 24.64
N SER A 307 27.58 -7.22 25.05
CA SER A 307 27.78 -6.76 26.44
C SER A 307 26.64 -7.13 27.38
N ASN A 308 25.52 -7.64 26.86
CA ASN A 308 24.33 -7.98 27.61
C ASN A 308 23.76 -9.34 27.12
N PRO A 309 24.47 -10.45 27.39
CA PRO A 309 24.16 -11.75 26.75
C PRO A 309 22.93 -12.45 27.32
N THR A 310 22.33 -11.95 28.39
CA THR A 310 21.18 -12.59 29.04
C THR A 310 19.91 -11.75 28.88
N GLN A 311 18.75 -12.44 28.90
CA GLN A 311 17.45 -11.78 28.94
C GLN A 311 17.38 -10.69 30.02
N LYS A 312 17.82 -11.00 31.24
CA LYS A 312 17.78 -10.07 32.38
C LYS A 312 18.64 -8.81 32.16
N ASP A 313 19.81 -8.96 31.53
CA ASP A 313 20.68 -7.85 31.23
C ASP A 313 20.06 -6.92 30.18
N ILE A 314 19.49 -7.50 29.13
CA ILE A 314 18.81 -6.76 28.07
C ILE A 314 17.61 -6.00 28.65
N GLU A 315 16.72 -6.68 29.41
CA GLU A 315 15.56 -6.06 30.05
C GLU A 315 15.93 -4.87 30.94
N ALA A 316 17.03 -5.00 31.70
CA ALA A 316 17.49 -3.93 32.61
C ALA A 316 18.11 -2.72 31.91
N LYS A 317 18.71 -2.93 30.72
CA LYS A 317 19.59 -1.93 30.08
C LYS A 317 19.11 -1.42 28.72
N ALA A 318 18.22 -2.13 28.03
CA ALA A 318 17.79 -1.77 26.70
C ALA A 318 17.29 -0.31 26.62
N LEU A 319 16.32 0.05 27.44
CA LEU A 319 15.74 1.39 27.41
C LEU A 319 16.78 2.51 27.73
N LYS A 320 17.71 2.26 28.65
CA LYS A 320 18.78 3.23 29.00
C LYS A 320 19.76 3.46 27.85
N ASN A 321 19.91 2.48 26.95
CA ASN A 321 20.74 2.56 25.76
C ASN A 321 19.96 2.96 24.50
N GLY A 322 18.69 3.37 24.63
CA GLY A 322 17.86 3.84 23.53
C GLY A 322 17.19 2.72 22.71
N TYR A 323 17.25 1.47 23.21
CA TYR A 323 16.61 0.34 22.57
C TYR A 323 15.23 0.05 23.18
N ASN A 324 14.24 -0.13 22.34
CA ASN A 324 12.87 -0.48 22.76
C ASN A 324 12.69 -1.99 22.74
N LEU A 325 12.51 -2.59 23.92
CA LEU A 325 12.19 -4.01 24.06
C LEU A 325 10.68 -4.19 23.94
N GLN A 326 10.25 -4.93 22.93
CA GLN A 326 8.86 -5.23 22.63
C GLN A 326 8.56 -6.69 22.99
N GLU A 327 7.29 -7.00 23.17
CA GLU A 327 6.81 -8.37 23.42
C GLU A 327 5.84 -8.79 22.32
N ARG A 328 5.99 -10.03 21.85
CA ARG A 328 5.07 -10.69 20.95
C ARG A 328 4.70 -12.04 21.52
N LYS A 329 3.44 -12.19 21.92
CA LYS A 329 2.85 -13.46 22.36
C LYS A 329 2.21 -14.19 21.18
N ASP A 330 2.12 -15.49 21.28
CA ASP A 330 1.44 -16.36 20.31
C ASP A 330 1.96 -16.20 18.87
N LEU A 331 3.27 -16.20 18.71
CA LEU A 331 3.89 -16.25 17.40
C LEU A 331 3.80 -17.66 16.85
N PHE A 332 3.30 -17.82 15.63
CA PHE A 332 3.21 -19.12 14.96
C PHE A 332 4.29 -19.27 13.89
N ASN A 333 4.70 -20.48 13.65
CA ASN A 333 5.80 -20.81 12.74
C ASN A 333 5.50 -20.46 11.24
N ASN A 334 4.25 -20.31 10.88
CA ASN A 334 3.82 -19.89 9.54
C ASN A 334 3.77 -18.38 9.34
N GLU A 335 4.07 -17.60 10.37
CA GLU A 335 4.20 -16.14 10.26
C GLU A 335 5.53 -15.76 9.61
N HIS A 336 5.52 -14.64 8.87
CA HIS A 336 6.69 -14.12 8.17
C HIS A 336 7.15 -12.76 8.71
N TYR A 337 6.52 -12.33 9.81
CA TYR A 337 6.77 -11.05 10.44
C TYR A 337 7.00 -11.23 11.93
N VAL A 338 7.97 -10.50 12.48
CA VAL A 338 8.15 -10.34 13.91
C VAL A 338 7.81 -8.89 14.27
N GLY A 339 6.75 -8.68 15.01
CA GLY A 339 6.23 -7.33 15.20
C GLY A 339 5.79 -6.69 13.87
N GLY A 340 6.33 -5.54 13.51
CA GLY A 340 6.12 -4.89 12.21
C GLY A 340 7.21 -5.19 11.17
N VAL A 341 8.21 -6.03 11.51
CA VAL A 341 9.39 -6.25 10.67
C VAL A 341 9.15 -7.39 9.70
N SER A 342 9.40 -7.17 8.42
CA SER A 342 9.35 -8.17 7.35
C SER A 342 10.70 -8.90 7.18
N ASN A 343 10.73 -9.92 6.34
CA ASN A 343 11.93 -10.70 6.01
C ASN A 343 12.65 -11.31 7.23
N THR A 344 11.87 -11.72 8.23
CA THR A 344 12.36 -12.26 9.51
C THR A 344 12.58 -13.77 9.50
N ARG A 345 12.73 -14.38 8.34
CA ARG A 345 12.78 -15.85 8.17
C ARG A 345 13.86 -16.53 9.01
N GLU A 346 15.05 -15.94 9.08
CA GLU A 346 16.16 -16.52 9.85
C GLU A 346 15.89 -16.40 11.36
N ALA A 347 15.33 -15.27 11.80
CA ALA A 347 14.89 -15.12 13.19
C ALA A 347 13.79 -16.12 13.52
N MET A 348 12.82 -16.34 12.65
CA MET A 348 11.76 -17.34 12.82
C MET A 348 12.30 -18.75 12.91
N ARG A 349 13.30 -19.11 12.08
CA ARG A 349 13.96 -20.40 12.18
C ARG A 349 14.62 -20.63 13.54
N TRP A 350 15.29 -19.58 14.06
CA TRP A 350 15.90 -19.64 15.37
C TRP A 350 14.84 -19.74 16.46
N ILE A 351 13.79 -18.91 16.39
CA ILE A 351 12.69 -18.91 17.37
C ILE A 351 12.05 -20.30 17.49
N PHE A 352 11.86 -21.00 16.37
CA PHE A 352 11.20 -22.32 16.31
C PHE A 352 12.17 -23.51 16.26
N ASN A 353 13.48 -23.28 16.47
CA ASN A 353 14.44 -24.36 16.60
C ASN A 353 14.17 -25.15 17.89
N GLU A 354 14.26 -26.47 17.82
CA GLU A 354 14.07 -27.37 18.96
C GLU A 354 15.13 -27.18 20.06
N ASP A 355 16.34 -26.76 19.69
CA ASP A 355 17.45 -26.47 20.60
C ASP A 355 17.36 -25.09 21.28
N THR A 356 16.41 -24.25 20.90
CA THR A 356 16.24 -22.93 21.50
C THR A 356 15.40 -23.03 22.76
N GLU A 357 16.00 -22.66 23.89
CA GLU A 357 15.40 -22.72 25.21
C GLU A 357 14.85 -21.36 25.67
N ILE A 358 13.89 -21.37 26.59
CA ILE A 358 13.36 -20.14 27.22
C ILE A 358 14.50 -19.39 27.92
N GLY A 359 14.59 -18.10 27.64
CA GLY A 359 15.65 -17.21 28.14
C GLY A 359 16.84 -17.08 27.19
N ASN A 360 16.94 -17.89 26.14
CA ASN A 360 17.96 -17.73 25.11
C ASN A 360 17.77 -16.43 24.34
N VAL A 361 18.91 -15.81 24.01
CA VAL A 361 19.00 -14.60 23.17
C VAL A 361 19.51 -15.00 21.81
N SER A 362 18.86 -14.57 20.77
CA SER A 362 19.24 -14.88 19.38
C SER A 362 20.51 -14.15 18.94
N PRO A 363 21.16 -14.62 17.88
CA PRO A 363 22.05 -13.77 17.09
C PRO A 363 21.33 -12.52 16.57
N LEU A 364 22.08 -11.50 16.13
CA LEU A 364 21.57 -10.35 15.42
C LEU A 364 21.21 -10.78 13.98
N TYR A 365 19.97 -10.48 13.57
CA TYR A 365 19.47 -10.73 12.22
C TYR A 365 19.24 -9.41 11.48
N GLU A 366 19.67 -9.37 10.22
CA GLU A 366 19.35 -8.29 9.29
C GLU A 366 18.02 -8.63 8.62
N CYS A 367 17.06 -7.72 8.70
CA CYS A 367 15.66 -7.92 8.31
C CYS A 367 15.13 -6.71 7.50
N GLY A 368 13.84 -6.74 7.17
CA GLY A 368 13.24 -5.69 6.36
C GLY A 368 13.80 -5.71 4.94
N GLU A 369 14.09 -4.54 4.41
CA GLU A 369 14.82 -4.35 3.13
C GLU A 369 16.30 -4.00 3.41
N ASN A 370 16.93 -4.71 4.35
CA ASN A 370 18.25 -4.45 4.93
C ASN A 370 18.34 -3.12 5.70
N ASP A 371 17.24 -2.66 6.22
CA ASP A 371 17.10 -1.44 7.02
C ASP A 371 16.72 -1.71 8.48
N HIS A 372 16.49 -2.97 8.84
CA HIS A 372 16.16 -3.41 10.18
C HIS A 372 17.17 -4.42 10.73
N MET A 373 17.46 -4.31 12.02
CA MET A 373 18.25 -5.27 12.79
C MET A 373 17.40 -5.80 13.94
N LEU A 374 17.28 -7.13 14.04
CA LEU A 374 16.43 -7.79 15.00
C LEU A 374 17.23 -8.72 15.90
N VAL A 375 16.96 -8.67 17.21
CA VAL A 375 17.36 -9.69 18.19
C VAL A 375 16.12 -10.13 18.95
N ALA A 376 15.92 -11.43 19.05
CA ALA A 376 14.81 -12.05 19.77
C ALA A 376 15.28 -12.77 21.03
N ILE A 377 14.40 -12.83 22.01
CA ILE A 377 14.56 -13.59 23.27
C ILE A 377 13.36 -14.50 23.37
N LEU A 378 13.56 -15.81 23.46
CA LEU A 378 12.48 -16.76 23.65
C LEU A 378 11.98 -16.68 25.10
N THR A 379 10.69 -16.39 25.30
CA THR A 379 10.10 -16.24 26.65
C THR A 379 9.04 -17.28 26.99
N GLY A 380 8.50 -17.96 25.98
CA GLY A 380 7.51 -19.02 26.20
C GLY A 380 7.41 -19.98 25.03
N ILE A 381 7.07 -21.24 25.34
CA ILE A 381 6.79 -22.30 24.34
C ILE A 381 5.45 -22.93 24.71
N HIS A 382 4.50 -22.84 23.80
CA HIS A 382 3.16 -23.39 23.97
C HIS A 382 2.92 -24.47 22.91
N LYS A 383 2.91 -25.71 23.33
CA LYS A 383 2.72 -26.86 22.43
C LYS A 383 1.27 -26.96 21.96
N GLU A 384 1.06 -27.67 20.85
CA GLU A 384 -0.29 -28.04 20.42
C GLU A 384 -1.09 -28.69 21.57
N GLY A 385 -2.37 -28.34 21.68
CA GLY A 385 -3.25 -28.82 22.73
C GLY A 385 -3.95 -27.70 23.48
N TYR A 386 -4.22 -27.92 24.75
CA TYR A 386 -4.86 -26.91 25.61
C TYR A 386 -3.80 -26.11 26.36
N ARG A 387 -3.92 -24.80 26.30
CA ARG A 387 -3.10 -23.91 27.13
C ARG A 387 -3.34 -24.17 28.60
N THR A 388 -2.31 -24.05 29.40
CA THR A 388 -2.42 -24.27 30.83
C THR A 388 -3.22 -23.15 31.52
N MET A 389 -3.77 -23.44 32.70
CA MET A 389 -4.43 -22.40 33.49
C MET A 389 -3.48 -21.27 33.88
N GLU A 390 -2.19 -21.56 34.07
CA GLU A 390 -1.18 -20.54 34.40
C GLU A 390 -0.90 -19.63 33.22
N ASP A 391 -0.78 -20.17 32.00
CA ASP A 391 -0.64 -19.38 30.77
C ASP A 391 -1.82 -18.41 30.55
N MET A 392 -3.01 -18.84 30.97
CA MET A 392 -4.26 -18.10 30.79
C MET A 392 -4.67 -17.27 32.02
N LYS A 393 -3.88 -17.26 33.07
CA LYS A 393 -4.23 -16.71 34.39
C LYS A 393 -4.65 -15.23 34.31
N GLU A 394 -3.93 -14.41 33.56
CA GLU A 394 -4.26 -12.99 33.41
C GLU A 394 -5.62 -12.82 32.72
N TYR A 395 -5.84 -13.52 31.63
CA TYR A 395 -7.11 -13.52 30.90
C TYR A 395 -8.26 -14.03 31.77
N LEU A 396 -8.07 -15.15 32.45
CA LEU A 396 -9.05 -15.74 33.35
C LEU A 396 -9.41 -14.77 34.52
N THR A 397 -8.42 -14.09 35.07
CA THR A 397 -8.64 -13.10 36.13
C THR A 397 -9.57 -11.98 35.65
N GLN A 398 -9.35 -11.45 34.44
CA GLN A 398 -10.21 -10.40 33.87
C GLN A 398 -11.63 -10.92 33.60
N GLU A 399 -11.79 -12.12 33.08
CA GLU A 399 -13.11 -12.72 32.85
C GLU A 399 -13.86 -12.99 34.17
N VAL A 400 -13.18 -13.48 35.22
CA VAL A 400 -13.77 -13.68 36.55
C VAL A 400 -14.20 -12.31 37.15
N ILE A 401 -13.36 -11.29 37.08
CA ILE A 401 -13.70 -9.94 37.54
C ILE A 401 -14.95 -9.44 36.81
N LYS A 402 -15.01 -9.60 35.50
CA LYS A 402 -16.15 -9.21 34.67
C LYS A 402 -17.43 -9.94 35.08
N ASP A 403 -17.36 -11.25 35.30
CA ASP A 403 -18.52 -12.04 35.73
C ASP A 403 -19.02 -11.62 37.11
N LYS A 404 -18.12 -11.47 38.09
CA LYS A 404 -18.50 -11.00 39.44
C LYS A 404 -19.12 -9.60 39.41
N LYS A 405 -18.59 -8.70 38.59
CA LYS A 405 -19.23 -7.37 38.39
C LYS A 405 -20.61 -7.51 37.76
N ALA A 406 -20.77 -8.40 36.77
CA ALA A 406 -22.05 -8.66 36.14
C ALA A 406 -23.08 -9.17 37.14
N GLU A 407 -22.70 -10.10 38.04
CA GLU A 407 -23.57 -10.60 39.08
C GLU A 407 -23.99 -9.49 40.06
N MET A 408 -23.04 -8.72 40.57
CA MET A 408 -23.31 -7.59 41.45
C MET A 408 -24.24 -6.55 40.82
N LEU A 409 -24.07 -6.28 39.54
CA LEU A 409 -24.92 -5.33 38.81
C LEU A 409 -26.30 -5.91 38.51
N LYS A 410 -26.38 -7.21 38.18
CA LYS A 410 -27.64 -7.95 38.02
C LYS A 410 -28.50 -7.88 39.31
N GLU A 411 -27.90 -8.11 40.47
CA GLU A 411 -28.59 -8.04 41.76
C GLU A 411 -29.15 -6.62 42.00
N LYS A 412 -28.37 -5.58 41.72
CA LYS A 412 -28.80 -4.20 41.80
C LYS A 412 -29.95 -3.88 40.84
N LEU A 413 -29.88 -4.35 39.60
CA LEU A 413 -30.88 -4.10 38.58
C LEU A 413 -32.13 -4.98 38.75
N ALA A 414 -32.03 -6.19 39.32
CA ALA A 414 -33.17 -7.07 39.56
C ALA A 414 -34.24 -6.44 40.47
N GLN A 415 -33.87 -5.46 41.28
CA GLN A 415 -34.80 -4.71 42.16
C GLN A 415 -35.52 -3.57 41.42
N THR A 416 -35.13 -3.26 40.18
CA THR A 416 -35.71 -2.19 39.38
C THR A 416 -36.92 -2.71 38.57
N LYS A 417 -38.01 -1.95 38.56
CA LYS A 417 -39.23 -2.32 37.81
C LYS A 417 -39.44 -1.49 36.54
N SER A 418 -38.66 -0.43 36.39
CA SER A 418 -38.74 0.50 35.25
C SER A 418 -37.37 1.04 34.87
N ILE A 419 -37.26 1.63 33.69
CA ILE A 419 -36.06 2.36 33.26
C ILE A 419 -35.77 3.52 34.20
N ALA A 420 -36.77 4.19 34.68
CA ALA A 420 -36.63 5.29 35.65
C ALA A 420 -36.03 4.81 36.99
N ASP A 421 -36.35 3.58 37.41
CA ASP A 421 -35.74 2.99 38.61
C ASP A 421 -34.31 2.52 38.31
N ALA A 422 -34.06 1.96 37.14
CA ALA A 422 -32.72 1.57 36.74
C ALA A 422 -31.77 2.76 36.68
N MET A 423 -32.26 3.93 36.29
CA MET A 423 -31.46 5.16 36.26
C MET A 423 -31.09 5.74 37.64
N LYS A 424 -31.69 5.24 38.72
CA LYS A 424 -31.30 5.57 40.10
C LYS A 424 -30.06 4.79 40.56
N VAL A 425 -29.70 3.72 39.83
CA VAL A 425 -28.47 2.96 40.12
C VAL A 425 -27.27 3.85 39.79
N GLN A 426 -26.32 3.94 40.72
CA GLN A 426 -25.14 4.78 40.56
C GLN A 426 -24.37 4.43 39.25
N GLY A 427 -24.12 5.44 38.45
CA GLY A 427 -23.41 5.28 37.16
C GLY A 427 -24.29 4.76 36.02
N ALA A 428 -25.60 4.57 36.24
CA ALA A 428 -26.52 4.19 35.16
C ALA A 428 -26.60 5.30 34.09
N VAL A 429 -26.61 4.88 32.83
CA VAL A 429 -26.79 5.74 31.65
C VAL A 429 -27.96 5.21 30.83
N SER A 430 -28.74 6.14 30.23
CA SER A 430 -29.80 5.75 29.30
C SER A 430 -29.56 6.34 27.93
N ASP A 431 -30.00 5.60 26.93
CA ASP A 431 -30.00 6.03 25.55
C ASP A 431 -31.26 5.54 24.83
N THR A 432 -31.68 6.31 23.84
CA THR A 432 -32.73 5.91 22.91
C THR A 432 -32.10 5.60 21.59
N ILE A 433 -32.32 4.39 21.09
CA ILE A 433 -31.75 3.91 19.83
C ILE A 433 -32.88 3.49 18.91
N ASN A 434 -32.74 3.84 17.64
CA ASN A 434 -33.53 3.26 16.58
C ASN A 434 -32.87 1.94 16.17
N TYR A 435 -33.61 0.84 16.25
CA TYR A 435 -33.15 -0.51 15.93
C TYR A 435 -33.78 -0.98 14.62
N PRO A 436 -33.03 -0.96 13.51
CA PRO A 436 -33.47 -1.58 12.26
C PRO A 436 -33.31 -3.11 12.34
N PRO A 437 -34.23 -3.90 11.77
CA PRO A 437 -34.23 -5.36 11.89
C PRO A 437 -33.03 -6.05 11.25
N ILE A 438 -32.28 -5.34 10.40
CA ILE A 438 -31.12 -5.88 9.68
C ILE A 438 -29.86 -5.88 10.55
N ASP A 439 -29.77 -4.97 11.51
CA ASP A 439 -28.62 -4.87 12.39
C ASP A 439 -28.71 -5.87 13.54
N ARG A 440 -27.80 -6.83 13.54
CA ARG A 440 -27.66 -7.81 14.65
C ARG A 440 -26.97 -7.20 15.88
N PHE A 441 -26.49 -5.97 15.80
CA PHE A 441 -25.74 -5.31 16.84
C PHE A 441 -26.38 -3.96 17.20
N ILE A 442 -26.55 -3.73 18.48
CA ILE A 442 -27.00 -2.44 19.01
C ILE A 442 -25.76 -1.55 19.14
N TYR A 443 -25.65 -0.54 18.28
CA TYR A 443 -24.59 0.45 18.37
C TYR A 443 -25.10 1.68 19.12
N THR A 444 -24.60 1.90 20.33
CA THR A 444 -24.85 3.14 21.03
C THR A 444 -23.54 3.87 21.31
N TYR A 445 -23.50 5.17 21.04
CA TYR A 445 -22.31 6.00 21.33
C TYR A 445 -21.99 6.10 22.82
N LYS A 446 -23.01 6.02 23.69
CA LYS A 446 -22.86 6.14 25.14
C LYS A 446 -22.31 4.88 25.81
N PHE A 447 -22.43 3.72 25.20
CA PHE A 447 -21.99 2.43 25.76
C PHE A 447 -20.66 1.93 25.17
N ARG A 448 -19.99 2.77 24.36
CA ARG A 448 -18.70 2.49 23.71
C ARG A 448 -17.49 2.89 24.56
N LYS A 449 -17.50 2.71 25.86
CA LYS A 449 -16.31 2.95 26.69
C LYS A 449 -15.89 1.67 27.40
#